data_5738fcd8f6afe43fba0b707bbb934251
#
_entry.id   5738fcd8f6afe43fba0b707bbb934251
#
_cell.length_a   1.000
_cell.length_b   1.000
_cell.length_c   1.000
_cell.angle_alpha   90.00
_cell.angle_beta   90.00
_cell.angle_gamma   90.00
#
_symmetry.space_group_name_H-M   'P 1'
#
loop_
_entity.id
_entity.type
_entity.pdbx_description
1 polymer ?
#
loop_
_entity_poly.entity_id
_entity_poly.type
_entity_poly.pdbx_seq_one_letter_code
_entity_poly.pdbx_strand_id
1 'polypeptide(L)'
;MRIFQRLLAWDRHAMRFYALEDWLYRRGYEDLAYAVSAISRLITGVEIEPGAQMAGARFLHGQGATIGAGARVGEGTTIFQQVTLGRIAHSMDMDGYPTIGQNCYIYAGARILGPITVGDDAKVAANALVTRDVPAGAIVSGNPARQVGWVEGYGKSAAQPADPDEAATA
;
A
#
# COMPACT_ATOMS: atom_id res chain seq x y z
N MET A 1 31.14 -3.08 -10.13
CA MET A 1 29.81 -3.68 -10.09
C MET A 1 28.90 -3.11 -9.00
N ARG A 2 29.34 -2.90 -7.75
CA ARG A 2 28.49 -2.40 -6.64
C ARG A 2 27.98 -0.95 -6.81
N ILE A 3 28.67 -0.08 -7.54
CA ILE A 3 28.26 1.33 -7.75
C ILE A 3 27.05 1.40 -8.68
N PHE A 4 27.07 0.67 -9.78
CA PHE A 4 25.94 0.61 -10.72
C PHE A 4 24.68 0.00 -10.09
N GLN A 5 24.82 -1.02 -9.24
CA GLN A 5 23.69 -1.60 -8.51
C GLN A 5 23.06 -0.60 -7.52
N ARG A 6 23.85 0.31 -6.93
CA ARG A 6 23.35 1.38 -6.06
C ARG A 6 22.66 2.50 -6.83
N LEU A 7 23.13 2.82 -8.04
CA LEU A 7 22.52 3.82 -8.92
C LEU A 7 21.19 3.31 -9.53
N LEU A 8 21.06 2.00 -9.73
CA LEU A 8 19.88 1.36 -10.29
C LEU A 8 18.85 0.90 -9.22
N ALA A 9 19.08 1.24 -7.96
CA ALA A 9 18.13 0.94 -6.88
C ALA A 9 16.98 1.99 -6.87
N TRP A 10 16.14 1.95 -7.89
CA TRP A 10 15.01 2.87 -8.11
C TRP A 10 14.08 2.96 -6.90
N ASP A 11 13.91 1.85 -6.19
CA ASP A 11 13.08 1.76 -4.98
C ASP A 11 13.57 2.70 -3.86
N ARG A 12 14.88 2.83 -3.69
CA ARG A 12 15.48 3.76 -2.72
C ARG A 12 15.35 5.21 -3.15
N HIS A 13 15.32 5.47 -4.46
CA HIS A 13 15.15 6.83 -4.98
C HIS A 13 13.72 7.31 -4.76
N ALA A 14 12.71 6.46 -4.95
CA ALA A 14 11.32 6.81 -4.67
C ALA A 14 11.13 7.29 -3.23
N MET A 15 11.68 6.58 -2.24
CA MET A 15 11.59 6.99 -0.83
C MET A 15 12.40 8.26 -0.51
N ARG A 16 13.46 8.58 -1.27
CA ARG A 16 14.18 9.87 -1.12
C ARG A 16 13.38 11.04 -1.66
N PHE A 17 12.74 10.86 -2.82
CA PHE A 17 11.81 11.85 -3.35
C PHE A 17 10.65 12.08 -2.39
N TYR A 18 10.06 10.99 -1.86
CA TYR A 18 9.01 11.07 -0.87
C TYR A 18 9.45 11.85 0.38
N ALA A 19 10.65 11.64 0.90
CA ALA A 19 11.12 12.37 2.07
C ALA A 19 11.22 13.89 1.82
N LEU A 20 11.63 14.32 0.63
CA LEU A 20 11.64 15.72 0.24
C LEU A 20 10.22 16.26 0.05
N GLU A 21 9.37 15.51 -0.61
CA GLU A 21 7.97 15.83 -0.86
C GLU A 21 7.20 16.01 0.45
N ASP A 22 7.28 15.05 1.39
CA ASP A 22 6.63 15.10 2.71
C ASP A 22 7.13 16.30 3.53
N TRP A 23 8.43 16.59 3.47
CA TRP A 23 9.01 17.76 4.13
C TRP A 23 8.46 19.09 3.56
N LEU A 24 8.31 19.21 2.24
CA LEU A 24 7.71 20.38 1.59
C LEU A 24 6.23 20.50 1.95
N TYR A 25 5.49 19.41 1.82
CA TYR A 25 4.06 19.36 2.09
C TYR A 25 3.72 19.80 3.52
N ARG A 26 4.42 19.25 4.51
CA ARG A 26 4.24 19.60 5.93
C ARG A 26 4.56 21.05 6.25
N ARG A 27 5.30 21.74 5.40
CA ARG A 27 5.61 23.19 5.52
C ARG A 27 4.68 24.08 4.72
N GLY A 28 3.68 23.53 4.06
CA GLY A 28 2.71 24.28 3.26
C GLY A 28 3.20 24.63 1.86
N TYR A 29 4.32 24.07 1.39
CA TYR A 29 4.82 24.24 0.02
C TYR A 29 4.19 23.21 -0.92
N GLU A 30 2.85 23.20 -1.00
CA GLU A 30 2.09 22.15 -1.69
C GLU A 30 2.47 22.02 -3.17
N ASP A 31 2.53 23.12 -3.91
CA ASP A 31 2.88 23.09 -5.34
C ASP A 31 4.25 22.46 -5.60
N LEU A 32 5.22 22.76 -4.73
CA LEU A 32 6.56 22.17 -4.83
C LEU A 32 6.54 20.68 -4.47
N ALA A 33 5.72 20.26 -3.49
CA ALA A 33 5.56 18.87 -3.14
C ALA A 33 4.99 18.07 -4.33
N TYR A 34 3.93 18.58 -4.97
CA TYR A 34 3.37 17.97 -6.18
C TYR A 34 4.36 17.93 -7.34
N ALA A 35 5.18 18.97 -7.52
CA ALA A 35 6.23 18.97 -8.54
C ALA A 35 7.28 17.89 -8.29
N VAL A 36 7.69 17.70 -7.03
CA VAL A 36 8.64 16.63 -6.63
C VAL A 36 8.02 15.26 -6.85
N SER A 37 6.75 15.05 -6.50
CA SER A 37 6.01 13.80 -6.76
C SER A 37 5.95 13.47 -8.24
N ALA A 38 5.63 14.46 -9.10
CA ALA A 38 5.61 14.28 -10.55
C ALA A 38 6.99 13.88 -11.11
N ILE A 39 8.07 14.51 -10.63
CA ILE A 39 9.45 14.16 -11.00
C ILE A 39 9.80 12.74 -10.53
N SER A 40 9.43 12.38 -9.29
CA SER A 40 9.61 11.03 -8.75
C SER A 40 8.97 9.99 -9.67
N ARG A 41 7.70 10.21 -10.04
CA ARG A 41 6.97 9.31 -10.94
C ARG A 41 7.65 9.14 -12.29
N LEU A 42 8.15 10.22 -12.88
CA LEU A 42 8.85 10.17 -14.17
C LEU A 42 10.17 9.40 -14.10
N ILE A 43 10.91 9.52 -12.99
CA ILE A 43 12.24 8.90 -12.82
C ILE A 43 12.12 7.47 -12.32
N THR A 44 11.25 7.21 -11.33
CA THR A 44 11.20 5.92 -10.62
C THR A 44 10.04 5.02 -11.06
N GLY A 45 9.03 5.59 -11.71
CA GLY A 45 7.78 4.92 -12.00
C GLY A 45 6.89 4.69 -10.76
N VAL A 46 7.24 5.27 -9.61
CA VAL A 46 6.46 5.20 -8.36
C VAL A 46 5.80 6.55 -8.13
N GLU A 47 4.50 6.53 -7.92
CA GLU A 47 3.71 7.70 -7.54
C GLU A 47 3.32 7.61 -6.07
N ILE A 48 3.77 8.55 -5.28
CA ILE A 48 3.30 8.77 -3.91
C ILE A 48 2.71 10.18 -3.91
N GLU A 49 1.43 10.30 -3.60
CA GLU A 49 0.79 11.63 -3.57
C GLU A 49 1.14 12.36 -2.27
N PRO A 50 1.36 13.69 -2.32
CA PRO A 50 1.57 14.51 -1.13
C PRO A 50 0.45 14.34 -0.11
N GLY A 51 0.83 14.09 1.14
CA GLY A 51 -0.11 13.76 2.23
C GLY A 51 -0.17 12.28 2.60
N ALA A 52 0.30 11.38 1.73
CA ALA A 52 0.49 9.97 2.10
C ALA A 52 1.47 9.81 3.25
N GLN A 53 1.26 8.81 4.10
CA GLN A 53 2.10 8.54 5.26
C GLN A 53 2.81 7.19 5.10
N MET A 54 4.12 7.23 4.85
CA MET A 54 4.95 6.06 4.60
C MET A 54 5.94 5.86 5.74
N ALA A 55 5.52 5.24 6.84
CA ALA A 55 6.33 5.07 8.04
C ALA A 55 7.41 3.98 7.88
N GLY A 56 8.45 4.23 7.08
CA GLY A 56 9.53 3.24 6.88
C GLY A 56 9.15 2.06 5.97
N ALA A 57 8.07 2.18 5.22
CA ALA A 57 7.72 1.22 4.17
C ALA A 57 8.77 1.22 3.05
N ARG A 58 8.85 0.14 2.31
CA ARG A 58 9.80 -0.02 1.19
C ARG A 58 9.11 -0.56 -0.06
N PHE A 59 9.61 -0.17 -1.20
CA PHE A 59 9.22 -0.76 -2.46
C PHE A 59 10.18 -1.89 -2.85
N LEU A 60 9.66 -2.93 -3.47
CA LEU A 60 10.41 -3.97 -4.15
C LEU A 60 9.90 -4.06 -5.59
N HIS A 61 10.75 -3.63 -6.54
CA HIS A 61 10.37 -3.47 -7.95
C HIS A 61 9.20 -2.49 -8.15
N GLY A 62 9.15 -1.38 -7.42
CA GLY A 62 7.99 -0.50 -7.23
C GLY A 62 7.36 0.16 -8.46
N GLN A 63 7.83 -0.10 -9.68
CA GLN A 63 7.31 0.53 -10.91
C GLN A 63 5.78 0.37 -11.04
N GLY A 64 5.11 1.48 -11.34
CA GLY A 64 3.65 1.52 -11.49
C GLY A 64 2.89 1.43 -10.17
N ALA A 65 3.56 1.50 -9.02
CA ALA A 65 2.87 1.63 -7.75
C ALA A 65 2.32 3.05 -7.59
N THR A 66 1.08 3.15 -7.11
CA THR A 66 0.38 4.42 -6.85
C THR A 66 -0.15 4.43 -5.43
N ILE A 67 0.31 5.37 -4.63
CA ILE A 67 -0.07 5.56 -3.24
C ILE A 67 -0.81 6.89 -3.11
N GLY A 68 -2.10 6.83 -2.86
CA GLY A 68 -2.95 8.03 -2.78
C GLY A 68 -2.72 8.84 -1.51
N ALA A 69 -3.03 10.13 -1.56
CA ALA A 69 -2.67 11.16 -0.57
C ALA A 69 -3.08 10.86 0.89
N GLY A 70 -4.20 10.17 1.11
CA GLY A 70 -4.66 9.80 2.45
C GLY A 70 -4.20 8.43 2.93
N ALA A 71 -3.47 7.67 2.12
CA ALA A 71 -3.03 6.33 2.48
C ALA A 71 -1.99 6.36 3.62
N ARG A 72 -2.12 5.40 4.53
CA ARG A 72 -1.17 5.22 5.64
C ARG A 72 -0.53 3.84 5.53
N VAL A 73 0.79 3.77 5.61
CA VAL A 73 1.54 2.52 5.50
C VAL A 73 2.51 2.39 6.65
N GLY A 74 2.35 1.32 7.41
CA GLY A 74 3.15 1.02 8.60
C GLY A 74 4.58 0.58 8.28
N GLU A 75 5.43 0.65 9.30
CA GLU A 75 6.86 0.34 9.23
C GLU A 75 7.10 -1.11 8.77
N GLY A 76 8.17 -1.32 8.01
CA GLY A 76 8.58 -2.66 7.55
C GLY A 76 7.72 -3.23 6.41
N THR A 77 6.60 -2.59 6.07
CA THR A 77 5.73 -3.05 4.99
C THR A 77 6.43 -2.98 3.64
N THR A 78 6.29 -4.05 2.86
CA THR A 78 6.88 -4.19 1.53
C THR A 78 5.80 -4.11 0.46
N ILE A 79 5.95 -3.15 -0.45
CA ILE A 79 5.03 -2.90 -1.57
C ILE A 79 5.73 -3.28 -2.87
N PHE A 80 5.09 -4.15 -3.66
CA PHE A 80 5.60 -4.57 -4.95
C PHE A 80 5.07 -3.66 -6.09
N GLN A 81 5.51 -3.97 -7.31
CA GLN A 81 5.12 -3.22 -8.51
C GLN A 81 3.61 -3.23 -8.75
N GLN A 82 3.12 -2.15 -9.39
CA GLN A 82 1.73 -2.00 -9.83
C GLN A 82 0.68 -2.09 -8.72
N VAL A 83 1.09 -1.93 -7.47
CA VAL A 83 0.16 -1.85 -6.33
C VAL A 83 -0.56 -0.51 -6.35
N THR A 84 -1.85 -0.52 -6.05
CA THR A 84 -2.64 0.71 -5.86
C THR A 84 -3.19 0.75 -4.44
N LEU A 85 -2.88 1.81 -3.71
CA LEU A 85 -3.55 2.17 -2.46
C LEU A 85 -4.40 3.43 -2.73
N GLY A 86 -5.71 3.24 -2.86
CA GLY A 86 -6.60 4.29 -3.36
C GLY A 86 -7.94 4.38 -2.63
N ARG A 87 -8.72 5.38 -2.97
CA ARG A 87 -10.10 5.53 -2.50
C ARG A 87 -11.10 4.95 -3.52
N ILE A 88 -12.27 4.52 -3.05
CA ILE A 88 -13.33 3.97 -3.93
C ILE A 88 -14.22 5.09 -4.48
N ALA A 89 -14.51 6.11 -3.70
CA ALA A 89 -15.55 7.08 -4.03
C ALA A 89 -15.01 8.42 -4.52
N HIS A 90 -15.89 9.21 -5.12
CA HIS A 90 -15.65 10.59 -5.54
C HIS A 90 -15.53 11.57 -4.35
N SER A 91 -15.53 11.07 -3.11
CA SER A 91 -15.28 11.89 -1.93
C SER A 91 -13.86 12.46 -1.99
N MET A 92 -13.72 13.76 -1.76
CA MET A 92 -12.42 14.42 -1.63
C MET A 92 -11.81 14.24 -0.23
N ASP A 93 -12.49 13.47 0.65
CA ASP A 93 -12.06 13.25 2.02
C ASP A 93 -10.81 12.39 2.09
N MET A 94 -9.84 12.84 2.86
CA MET A 94 -8.58 12.11 3.11
C MET A 94 -8.80 10.79 3.86
N ASP A 95 -9.94 10.64 4.54
CA ASP A 95 -10.31 9.42 5.27
C ASP A 95 -10.81 8.29 4.35
N GLY A 96 -10.99 8.55 3.05
CA GLY A 96 -11.41 7.55 2.05
C GLY A 96 -10.32 6.58 1.61
N TYR A 97 -9.11 6.64 2.16
CA TYR A 97 -7.95 5.84 1.79
C TYR A 97 -7.64 4.72 2.79
N PRO A 98 -6.95 3.66 2.34
CA PRO A 98 -6.62 2.54 3.20
C PRO A 98 -5.51 2.85 4.21
N THR A 99 -5.59 2.14 5.34
CA THR A 99 -4.51 2.05 6.33
C THR A 99 -3.90 0.66 6.29
N ILE A 100 -2.61 0.58 6.02
CA ILE A 100 -1.84 -0.67 6.00
C ILE A 100 -1.00 -0.72 7.27
N GLY A 101 -1.09 -1.82 8.00
CA GLY A 101 -0.32 -2.07 9.20
C GLY A 101 1.18 -2.26 8.95
N GLN A 102 1.87 -2.73 9.98
CA GLN A 102 3.31 -2.99 9.94
C GLN A 102 3.63 -4.34 9.31
N ASN A 103 4.85 -4.46 8.76
CA ASN A 103 5.42 -5.72 8.23
C ASN A 103 4.54 -6.43 7.18
N CYS A 104 3.58 -5.76 6.57
CA CYS A 104 2.73 -6.34 5.55
C CYS A 104 3.51 -6.62 4.25
N TYR A 105 3.02 -7.59 3.49
CA TYR A 105 3.48 -7.85 2.13
C TYR A 105 2.35 -7.62 1.14
N ILE A 106 2.46 -6.58 0.33
CA ILE A 106 1.47 -6.23 -0.68
C ILE A 106 2.05 -6.59 -2.05
N TYR A 107 1.65 -7.74 -2.58
CA TYR A 107 2.23 -8.30 -3.79
C TYR A 107 1.76 -7.61 -5.06
N ALA A 108 2.48 -7.89 -6.14
CA ALA A 108 2.37 -7.20 -7.43
C ALA A 108 0.93 -7.09 -7.95
N GLY A 109 0.56 -5.91 -8.40
CA GLY A 109 -0.76 -5.66 -8.99
C GLY A 109 -1.93 -5.65 -8.02
N ALA A 110 -1.71 -5.83 -6.72
CA ALA A 110 -2.78 -5.76 -5.73
C ALA A 110 -3.39 -4.35 -5.69
N ARG A 111 -4.72 -4.29 -5.53
CA ARG A 111 -5.48 -3.04 -5.38
C ARG A 111 -6.18 -3.07 -4.04
N ILE A 112 -5.86 -2.10 -3.20
CA ILE A 112 -6.46 -1.92 -1.87
C ILE A 112 -7.18 -0.60 -1.89
N LEU A 113 -8.50 -0.65 -1.84
CA LEU A 113 -9.35 0.50 -2.13
C LEU A 113 -10.35 0.75 -1.01
N GLY A 114 -10.48 2.03 -0.64
CA GLY A 114 -11.46 2.50 0.35
C GLY A 114 -10.89 2.69 1.74
N PRO A 115 -11.72 3.14 2.69
CA PRO A 115 -11.34 3.42 4.07
C PRO A 115 -11.24 2.12 4.89
N ILE A 116 -10.39 1.21 4.45
CA ILE A 116 -10.22 -0.12 5.05
C ILE A 116 -8.89 -0.24 5.76
N THR A 117 -8.80 -1.20 6.67
CA THR A 117 -7.57 -1.51 7.40
C THR A 117 -7.05 -2.88 7.00
N VAL A 118 -5.78 -2.94 6.63
CA VAL A 118 -5.01 -4.18 6.51
C VAL A 118 -4.16 -4.30 7.76
N GLY A 119 -4.46 -5.30 8.60
CA GLY A 119 -3.77 -5.49 9.89
C GLY A 119 -2.30 -5.90 9.72
N ASP A 120 -1.53 -5.78 10.81
CA ASP A 120 -0.11 -6.08 10.84
C ASP A 120 0.20 -7.49 10.34
N ASP A 121 1.37 -7.67 9.74
CA ASP A 121 1.88 -8.96 9.22
C ASP A 121 1.00 -9.61 8.13
N ALA A 122 -0.06 -8.94 7.66
CA ALA A 122 -0.92 -9.47 6.62
C ALA A 122 -0.21 -9.60 5.27
N LYS A 123 -0.68 -10.55 4.46
CA LYS A 123 -0.20 -10.73 3.09
C LYS A 123 -1.35 -10.60 2.09
N VAL A 124 -1.22 -9.65 1.18
CA VAL A 124 -2.17 -9.44 0.07
C VAL A 124 -1.55 -10.01 -1.19
N ALA A 125 -2.14 -11.08 -1.70
CA ALA A 125 -1.62 -11.80 -2.88
C ALA A 125 -1.63 -10.94 -4.15
N ALA A 126 -0.85 -11.34 -5.13
CA ALA A 126 -0.76 -10.63 -6.41
C ALA A 126 -2.13 -10.53 -7.09
N ASN A 127 -2.40 -9.36 -7.67
CA ASN A 127 -3.66 -9.01 -8.37
C ASN A 127 -4.94 -9.12 -7.51
N ALA A 128 -4.82 -9.22 -6.18
CA ALA A 128 -5.99 -9.21 -5.30
C ALA A 128 -6.67 -7.84 -5.28
N LEU A 129 -8.01 -7.81 -5.28
CA LEU A 129 -8.82 -6.62 -5.05
C LEU A 129 -9.37 -6.64 -3.63
N VAL A 130 -8.80 -5.80 -2.76
CA VAL A 130 -9.19 -5.69 -1.35
C VAL A 130 -10.05 -4.46 -1.16
N THR A 131 -11.29 -4.66 -0.72
CA THR A 131 -12.28 -3.61 -0.46
C THR A 131 -12.94 -3.76 0.92
N ARG A 132 -12.41 -4.64 1.76
CA ARG A 132 -12.85 -4.89 3.14
C ARG A 132 -11.63 -5.03 4.04
N ASP A 133 -11.82 -4.86 5.34
CA ASP A 133 -10.76 -5.03 6.32
C ASP A 133 -10.12 -6.42 6.25
N VAL A 134 -8.82 -6.45 6.49
CA VAL A 134 -8.00 -7.67 6.51
C VAL A 134 -7.44 -7.82 7.92
N PRO A 135 -7.73 -8.93 8.61
CA PRO A 135 -7.18 -9.17 9.94
C PRO A 135 -5.65 -9.24 9.96
N ALA A 136 -5.05 -8.93 11.11
CA ALA A 136 -3.60 -9.09 11.29
C ALA A 136 -3.17 -10.54 11.03
N GLY A 137 -2.07 -10.72 10.29
CA GLY A 137 -1.54 -12.03 9.90
C GLY A 137 -2.37 -12.80 8.87
N ALA A 138 -3.48 -12.26 8.37
CA ALA A 138 -4.27 -12.94 7.36
C ALA A 138 -3.58 -12.92 5.99
N ILE A 139 -3.78 -13.98 5.21
CA ILE A 139 -3.39 -14.07 3.81
C ILE A 139 -4.66 -13.97 2.97
N VAL A 140 -4.75 -12.94 2.13
CA VAL A 140 -5.91 -12.69 1.27
C VAL A 140 -5.55 -12.78 -0.21
N SER A 141 -6.46 -13.29 -1.04
CA SER A 141 -6.25 -13.48 -2.48
C SER A 141 -7.56 -13.38 -3.25
N GLY A 142 -7.48 -13.08 -4.54
CA GLY A 142 -8.62 -13.08 -5.47
C GLY A 142 -9.19 -11.69 -5.76
N ASN A 143 -10.22 -11.67 -6.64
CA ASN A 143 -10.98 -10.48 -7.03
C ASN A 143 -12.48 -10.81 -7.05
N PRO A 144 -13.27 -10.39 -6.06
CA PRO A 144 -12.85 -9.71 -4.82
C PRO A 144 -12.00 -10.61 -3.91
N ALA A 145 -11.12 -10.00 -3.11
CA ALA A 145 -10.22 -10.74 -2.23
C ALA A 145 -10.98 -11.46 -1.10
N ARG A 146 -10.55 -12.68 -0.81
CA ARG A 146 -11.02 -13.51 0.30
C ARG A 146 -9.82 -14.00 1.10
N GLN A 147 -10.03 -14.26 2.38
CA GLN A 147 -9.01 -14.87 3.22
C GLN A 147 -8.80 -16.33 2.81
N VAL A 148 -7.55 -16.69 2.52
CA VAL A 148 -7.15 -18.03 2.08
C VAL A 148 -6.25 -18.74 3.08
N GLY A 149 -5.79 -18.03 4.11
CA GLY A 149 -4.92 -18.61 5.13
C GLY A 149 -4.42 -17.58 6.13
N TRP A 150 -3.44 -18.01 6.91
CA TRP A 150 -2.77 -17.21 7.91
C TRP A 150 -1.25 -17.32 7.78
N VAL A 151 -0.54 -16.30 8.17
CA VAL A 151 0.90 -16.32 8.38
C VAL A 151 1.21 -17.21 9.59
N GLU A 152 2.36 -17.87 9.60
CA GLU A 152 2.79 -18.70 10.72
C GLU A 152 2.78 -17.92 12.03
N GLY A 153 2.19 -18.50 13.07
CA GLY A 153 1.97 -17.85 14.38
C GLY A 153 0.63 -17.14 14.51
N TYR A 154 -0.07 -16.89 13.41
CA TYR A 154 -1.43 -16.37 13.38
C TYR A 154 -2.47 -17.47 13.15
N GLY A 155 -3.73 -17.20 13.42
CA GLY A 155 -4.83 -18.12 13.08
C GLY A 155 -5.17 -19.17 14.12
N LYS A 156 -4.38 -19.31 15.19
CA LYS A 156 -4.71 -20.27 16.28
C LYS A 156 -5.78 -19.77 17.26
N SER A 157 -6.18 -18.48 17.17
CA SER A 157 -7.09 -17.84 18.14
C SER A 157 -8.28 -17.09 17.51
N ALA A 158 -8.36 -16.95 16.20
CA ALA A 158 -9.48 -16.25 15.56
C ALA A 158 -10.40 -17.26 14.88
N ALA A 159 -11.64 -17.40 15.38
CA ALA A 159 -12.70 -18.03 14.64
C ALA A 159 -12.83 -17.28 13.28
N GLN A 160 -12.79 -18.02 12.20
CA GLN A 160 -12.94 -17.48 10.84
C GLN A 160 -14.28 -16.71 10.79
N PRO A 161 -14.30 -15.42 10.47
CA PRO A 161 -15.55 -14.74 10.27
C PRO A 161 -16.27 -15.45 9.11
N ALA A 162 -17.53 -15.83 9.32
CA ALA A 162 -18.35 -16.43 8.29
C ALA A 162 -18.36 -15.54 7.05
N ASP A 163 -18.15 -16.11 5.87
CA ASP A 163 -18.21 -15.38 4.61
C ASP A 163 -19.65 -14.89 4.41
N PRO A 164 -19.93 -13.58 4.40
CA PRO A 164 -21.29 -13.07 4.24
C PRO A 164 -21.91 -13.44 2.87
N ASP A 165 -21.12 -13.87 1.90
CA ASP A 165 -21.61 -14.25 0.57
C ASP A 165 -22.07 -15.73 0.54
N GLU A 166 -21.68 -16.59 1.50
CA GLU A 166 -22.26 -17.94 1.62
C GLU A 166 -23.74 -17.91 2.04
N ALA A 167 -24.16 -16.86 2.78
CA ALA A 167 -25.54 -16.70 3.19
C ALA A 167 -26.50 -16.25 2.08
N ALA A 168 -25.99 -15.79 0.94
CA ALA A 168 -26.79 -15.28 -0.18
C ALA A 168 -27.11 -16.36 -1.23
N THR A 169 -26.61 -17.58 -1.08
CA THR A 169 -26.80 -18.71 -2.02
C THR A 169 -27.55 -19.89 -1.43
N ALA A 170 -28.13 -19.77 -0.23
CA ALA A 170 -28.96 -20.79 0.41
C ALA A 170 -30.46 -20.50 0.29
#